data_eb42c294c5d2b5a8e7685458780f1d6a
#
_entry.id   eb42c294c5d2b5a8e7685458780f1d6a
#
_cell.length_a   1.000
_cell.length_b   1.000
_cell.length_c   1.000
_cell.angle_alpha   90.00
_cell.angle_beta   90.00
_cell.angle_gamma   90.00
#
_symmetry.space_group_name_H-M   'P 1'
#
loop_
_entity.id
_entity.type
_entity.pdbx_description
1 polymer ?
#
loop_
_entity_poly.entity_id
_entity_poly.type
_entity_poly.pdbx_seq_one_letter_code
_entity_poly.pdbx_strand_id
1 'polypeptide(L)'
;MRYPSSPQLGTSSLLHSRFEAVLCPLNEEAEVGAILDSFKKKHPKADHYPYAYVFEGKAKSSDDGEPGGSAGRPYVEILTKNGIEHALIVCARYFGGIKLGVGNLRRCFVEAALDAIHQAEFWTPVERYCYTVCIDYSTYDTLKRLSSRYGFYLEKEKFDERVETRLVSSDKLNKTWEEMGLGAVPLPEPERVTQLEKWSPNDHSK
;
A
#
# COMPACT_ATOMS: atom_id res chain seq x y z
N MET A 1 -0.84 1.67 8.70
CA MET A 1 -1.62 1.33 7.49
C MET A 1 -0.65 1.15 6.34
N ARG A 2 -0.81 0.13 5.50
CA ARG A 2 0.07 -0.15 4.37
C ARG A 2 -0.72 -0.68 3.17
N TYR A 3 -0.30 -0.31 1.98
CA TYR A 3 -0.94 -0.63 0.70
C TYR A 3 0.00 -1.53 -0.12
N PRO A 4 -0.47 -2.64 -0.70
CA PRO A 4 0.37 -3.44 -1.59
C PRO A 4 0.78 -2.62 -2.83
N SER A 5 2.02 -2.76 -3.26
CA SER A 5 2.56 -2.00 -4.40
C SER A 5 2.20 -2.61 -5.76
N SER A 6 2.04 -3.93 -5.79
CA SER A 6 1.76 -4.71 -7.00
C SER A 6 1.11 -6.04 -6.65
N PRO A 7 0.44 -6.70 -7.60
CA PRO A 7 -0.11 -8.05 -7.38
C PRO A 7 0.98 -9.05 -7.03
N GLN A 8 0.73 -9.85 -5.96
CA GLN A 8 1.63 -10.92 -5.53
C GLN A 8 0.88 -12.25 -5.39
N LEU A 9 1.49 -13.30 -5.92
CA LEU A 9 0.96 -14.65 -5.87
C LEU A 9 1.47 -15.37 -4.63
N GLY A 10 0.59 -16.11 -3.97
CA GLY A 10 0.94 -17.03 -2.90
C GLY A 10 0.21 -18.36 -3.10
N THR A 11 0.81 -19.42 -2.59
CA THR A 11 0.31 -20.77 -2.83
C THR A 11 0.27 -21.61 -1.57
N SER A 12 -0.63 -22.57 -1.54
CA SER A 12 -0.59 -23.69 -0.59
C SER A 12 -1.17 -24.96 -1.20
N SER A 13 -0.88 -26.11 -0.61
CA SER A 13 -1.43 -27.37 -1.09
C SER A 13 -1.59 -28.38 0.05
N LEU A 14 -2.62 -29.22 -0.04
CA LEU A 14 -2.86 -30.31 0.90
C LEU A 14 -3.70 -31.40 0.24
N LEU A 15 -3.32 -32.68 0.39
CA LEU A 15 -4.05 -33.84 -0.12
C LEU A 15 -4.53 -33.66 -1.57
N HIS A 16 -3.60 -33.30 -2.45
CA HIS A 16 -3.81 -33.02 -3.88
C HIS A 16 -4.66 -31.78 -4.20
N SER A 17 -5.29 -31.13 -3.21
CA SER A 17 -5.90 -29.81 -3.42
C SER A 17 -4.83 -28.73 -3.51
N ARG A 18 -5.03 -27.75 -4.42
CA ARG A 18 -4.14 -26.60 -4.60
C ARG A 18 -4.91 -25.31 -4.39
N PHE A 19 -4.24 -24.33 -3.86
CA PHE A 19 -4.74 -23.01 -3.55
C PHE A 19 -3.74 -21.98 -4.10
N GLU A 20 -4.22 -21.13 -5.00
CA GLU A 20 -3.42 -20.07 -5.63
C GLU A 20 -4.07 -18.74 -5.30
N ALA A 21 -3.52 -18.02 -4.35
CA ALA A 21 -4.04 -16.73 -3.90
C ALA A 21 -3.25 -15.59 -4.54
N VAL A 22 -3.94 -14.49 -4.81
CA VAL A 22 -3.32 -13.24 -5.23
C VAL A 22 -3.73 -12.14 -4.27
N LEU A 23 -2.74 -11.39 -3.78
CA LEU A 23 -2.93 -10.10 -3.13
C LEU A 23 -2.79 -9.02 -4.20
N CYS A 24 -3.85 -8.22 -4.43
CA CYS A 24 -3.87 -7.13 -5.40
C CYS A 24 -4.02 -5.78 -4.72
N PRO A 25 -3.32 -4.72 -5.18
CA PRO A 25 -3.68 -3.35 -4.81
C PRO A 25 -5.06 -2.98 -5.36
N LEU A 26 -5.76 -2.09 -4.67
CA LEU A 26 -7.01 -1.46 -5.11
C LEU A 26 -6.82 0.05 -5.11
N ASN A 27 -7.05 0.71 -6.24
CA ASN A 27 -7.11 2.18 -6.31
C ASN A 27 -8.54 2.67 -6.05
N GLU A 28 -9.54 1.88 -6.47
CA GLU A 28 -10.96 2.16 -6.30
C GLU A 28 -11.74 0.88 -5.97
N GLU A 29 -12.80 0.99 -5.14
CA GLU A 29 -13.66 -0.17 -4.82
C GLU A 29 -14.32 -0.76 -6.09
N ALA A 30 -14.57 0.06 -7.10
CA ALA A 30 -15.18 -0.36 -8.36
C ALA A 30 -14.32 -1.36 -9.16
N GLU A 31 -13.00 -1.41 -8.93
CA GLU A 31 -12.09 -2.33 -9.62
C GLU A 31 -12.26 -3.79 -9.21
N VAL A 32 -12.86 -4.06 -8.05
CA VAL A 32 -12.99 -5.42 -7.48
C VAL A 32 -13.60 -6.40 -8.48
N GLY A 33 -14.71 -6.02 -9.15
CA GLY A 33 -15.37 -6.88 -10.13
C GLY A 33 -14.44 -7.24 -11.30
N ALA A 34 -13.76 -6.25 -11.86
CA ALA A 34 -12.85 -6.45 -13.00
C ALA A 34 -11.64 -7.34 -12.63
N ILE A 35 -11.09 -7.16 -11.41
CA ILE A 35 -9.99 -7.99 -10.91
C ILE A 35 -10.45 -9.44 -10.75
N LEU A 36 -11.62 -9.68 -10.14
CA LEU A 36 -12.17 -11.02 -9.96
C LEU A 36 -12.43 -11.71 -11.30
N ASP A 37 -13.00 -11.01 -12.27
CA ASP A 37 -13.25 -11.55 -13.62
C ASP A 37 -11.94 -11.88 -14.35
N SER A 38 -10.94 -11.01 -14.24
CA SER A 38 -9.61 -11.27 -14.81
C SER A 38 -8.95 -12.48 -14.15
N PHE A 39 -9.06 -12.62 -12.83
CA PHE A 39 -8.52 -13.75 -12.08
C PHE A 39 -9.21 -15.06 -12.48
N LYS A 40 -10.55 -15.09 -12.57
CA LYS A 40 -11.32 -16.26 -13.01
C LYS A 40 -10.92 -16.71 -14.42
N LYS A 41 -10.67 -15.76 -15.34
CA LYS A 41 -10.20 -16.08 -16.70
C LYS A 41 -8.82 -16.73 -16.71
N LYS A 42 -7.94 -16.41 -15.76
CA LYS A 42 -6.62 -17.03 -15.61
C LYS A 42 -6.68 -18.42 -14.96
N HIS A 43 -7.72 -18.68 -14.18
CA HIS A 43 -7.92 -19.93 -13.44
C HIS A 43 -9.21 -20.66 -13.82
N PRO A 44 -9.48 -20.94 -15.12
CA PRO A 44 -10.78 -21.42 -15.60
C PRO A 44 -11.16 -22.82 -15.12
N LYS A 45 -10.24 -23.55 -14.52
CA LYS A 45 -10.44 -24.91 -13.99
C LYS A 45 -10.55 -24.96 -12.47
N ALA A 46 -10.54 -23.81 -11.81
CA ALA A 46 -10.73 -23.79 -10.35
C ALA A 46 -12.22 -23.97 -10.01
N ASP A 47 -12.48 -24.59 -8.87
CA ASP A 47 -13.84 -24.91 -8.42
C ASP A 47 -14.48 -23.70 -7.71
N HIS A 48 -13.69 -22.91 -6.99
CA HIS A 48 -14.13 -21.76 -6.19
C HIS A 48 -13.11 -20.63 -6.20
N TYR A 49 -13.62 -19.39 -6.01
CA TYR A 49 -12.82 -18.15 -5.99
C TYR A 49 -13.18 -17.27 -4.78
N PRO A 50 -13.01 -17.74 -3.55
CA PRO A 50 -13.26 -16.93 -2.39
C PRO A 50 -12.35 -15.71 -2.38
N TYR A 51 -12.90 -14.58 -1.88
CA TYR A 51 -12.17 -13.32 -1.84
C TYR A 51 -12.53 -12.49 -0.62
N ALA A 52 -11.68 -11.53 -0.30
CA ALA A 52 -11.99 -10.40 0.55
C ALA A 52 -11.19 -9.18 0.14
N TYR A 53 -11.73 -7.99 0.46
CA TYR A 53 -11.00 -6.75 0.30
C TYR A 53 -11.22 -5.81 1.49
N VAL A 54 -10.27 -4.92 1.67
CA VAL A 54 -10.34 -3.78 2.59
C VAL A 54 -10.01 -2.52 1.81
N PHE A 55 -10.92 -1.56 1.84
CA PHE A 55 -10.79 -0.28 1.15
C PHE A 55 -11.43 0.83 1.98
N GLU A 56 -10.67 1.89 2.31
CA GLU A 56 -11.12 3.03 3.12
C GLU A 56 -11.87 2.62 4.40
N GLY A 57 -11.30 1.67 5.16
CA GLY A 57 -11.87 1.17 6.41
C GLY A 57 -13.07 0.25 6.24
N LYS A 58 -13.55 0.02 5.01
CA LYS A 58 -14.64 -0.91 4.71
C LYS A 58 -14.08 -2.26 4.30
N ALA A 59 -14.71 -3.34 4.78
CA ALA A 59 -14.33 -4.70 4.42
C ALA A 59 -15.52 -5.46 3.85
N LYS A 60 -15.30 -6.21 2.76
CA LYS A 60 -16.26 -7.16 2.21
C LYS A 60 -15.57 -8.47 1.86
N SER A 61 -16.33 -9.57 1.90
CA SER A 61 -15.81 -10.89 1.59
C SER A 61 -16.88 -11.84 1.07
N SER A 62 -16.41 -12.90 0.40
CA SER A 62 -17.22 -14.01 -0.07
C SER A 62 -16.43 -15.31 0.04
N ASP A 63 -17.10 -16.38 0.48
CA ASP A 63 -16.53 -17.73 0.45
C ASP A 63 -16.74 -18.42 -0.90
N ASP A 64 -17.51 -17.84 -1.83
CA ASP A 64 -17.77 -18.32 -3.21
C ASP A 64 -18.15 -19.82 -3.26
N GLY A 65 -19.08 -20.24 -2.40
CA GLY A 65 -19.55 -21.64 -2.33
C GLY A 65 -18.71 -22.59 -1.47
N GLU A 66 -17.58 -22.13 -0.93
CA GLU A 66 -16.85 -22.86 0.11
C GLU A 66 -17.63 -22.84 1.44
N PRO A 67 -17.37 -23.76 2.37
CA PRO A 67 -17.98 -23.71 3.71
C PRO A 67 -17.84 -22.35 4.37
N GLY A 68 -18.94 -21.83 4.92
CA GLY A 68 -19.01 -20.48 5.48
C GLY A 68 -17.88 -20.18 6.48
N GLY A 69 -17.18 -19.08 6.28
CA GLY A 69 -16.07 -18.64 7.12
C GLY A 69 -14.75 -19.41 6.92
N SER A 70 -14.64 -20.21 5.86
CA SER A 70 -13.38 -20.93 5.56
C SER A 70 -12.33 -20.09 4.88
N ALA A 71 -12.72 -19.05 4.14
CA ALA A 71 -11.80 -18.18 3.39
C ALA A 71 -12.08 -16.69 3.56
N GLY A 72 -13.26 -16.23 3.21
CA GLY A 72 -13.58 -14.80 3.13
C GLY A 72 -13.34 -14.06 4.45
N ARG A 73 -13.92 -14.52 5.55
CA ARG A 73 -13.71 -13.92 6.88
C ARG A 73 -12.24 -13.98 7.34
N PRO A 74 -11.53 -15.12 7.24
CA PRO A 74 -10.10 -15.19 7.49
C PRO A 74 -9.27 -14.16 6.71
N TYR A 75 -9.59 -13.91 5.43
CA TYR A 75 -8.88 -12.90 4.63
C TYR A 75 -9.06 -11.49 5.17
N VAL A 76 -10.30 -11.11 5.54
CA VAL A 76 -10.55 -9.83 6.22
C VAL A 76 -9.71 -9.73 7.50
N GLU A 77 -9.71 -10.79 8.33
CA GLU A 77 -8.94 -10.82 9.57
C GLU A 77 -7.43 -10.66 9.33
N ILE A 78 -6.88 -11.30 8.28
CA ILE A 78 -5.46 -11.19 7.91
C ILE A 78 -5.14 -9.77 7.46
N LEU A 79 -5.92 -9.20 6.54
CA LEU A 79 -5.70 -7.85 6.05
C LEU A 79 -5.73 -6.83 7.19
N THR A 80 -6.79 -6.89 8.01
CA THR A 80 -6.98 -5.94 9.11
C THR A 80 -5.89 -6.05 10.18
N LYS A 81 -5.57 -7.28 10.64
CA LYS A 81 -4.53 -7.50 11.67
C LYS A 81 -3.13 -7.06 11.22
N ASN A 82 -2.86 -7.13 9.92
CA ASN A 82 -1.60 -6.67 9.34
C ASN A 82 -1.62 -5.19 8.91
N GLY A 83 -2.70 -4.45 9.19
CA GLY A 83 -2.85 -3.05 8.79
C GLY A 83 -2.78 -2.85 7.28
N ILE A 84 -3.22 -3.85 6.50
CA ILE A 84 -3.23 -3.81 5.04
C ILE A 84 -4.59 -3.26 4.59
N GLU A 85 -4.56 -2.17 3.85
CA GLU A 85 -5.71 -1.54 3.22
C GLU A 85 -5.48 -1.32 1.73
N HIS A 86 -6.52 -0.86 1.03
CA HIS A 86 -6.49 -0.71 -0.42
C HIS A 86 -6.03 -2.01 -1.10
N ALA A 87 -6.59 -3.13 -0.65
CA ALA A 87 -6.13 -4.47 -1.00
C ALA A 87 -7.28 -5.45 -1.18
N LEU A 88 -7.14 -6.30 -2.17
CA LEU A 88 -7.99 -7.46 -2.43
C LEU A 88 -7.14 -8.73 -2.35
N ILE A 89 -7.64 -9.74 -1.63
CA ILE A 89 -7.18 -11.12 -1.74
C ILE A 89 -8.24 -11.93 -2.46
N VAL A 90 -7.86 -12.67 -3.49
CA VAL A 90 -8.70 -13.69 -4.15
C VAL A 90 -7.88 -14.96 -4.29
N CYS A 91 -8.52 -16.12 -4.12
CA CYS A 91 -7.85 -17.42 -4.22
C CYS A 91 -8.61 -18.35 -5.18
N ALA A 92 -7.90 -19.01 -6.08
CA ALA A 92 -8.41 -20.10 -6.90
C ALA A 92 -8.13 -21.43 -6.17
N ARG A 93 -9.17 -22.19 -5.89
CA ARG A 93 -9.04 -23.53 -5.34
C ARG A 93 -9.27 -24.58 -6.39
N TYR A 94 -8.40 -25.58 -6.43
CA TYR A 94 -8.51 -26.78 -7.23
C TYR A 94 -8.69 -27.98 -6.29
N PHE A 95 -9.86 -28.62 -6.35
CA PHE A 95 -10.16 -29.78 -5.50
C PHE A 95 -9.36 -31.01 -5.92
N GLY A 96 -8.68 -31.62 -4.98
CA GLY A 96 -7.82 -32.79 -5.21
C GLY A 96 -8.51 -34.16 -5.06
N GLY A 97 -9.85 -34.21 -5.04
CA GLY A 97 -10.61 -35.46 -4.88
C GLY A 97 -10.81 -35.90 -3.42
N ILE A 98 -10.10 -35.32 -2.45
CA ILE A 98 -10.19 -35.65 -1.03
C ILE A 98 -10.73 -34.45 -0.24
N LYS A 99 -11.80 -34.66 0.52
CA LYS A 99 -12.38 -33.61 1.38
C LYS A 99 -11.42 -33.30 2.54
N LEU A 100 -10.98 -32.05 2.66
CA LEU A 100 -10.02 -31.61 3.67
C LEU A 100 -10.60 -31.43 5.06
N GLY A 101 -11.92 -31.23 5.16
CA GLY A 101 -12.59 -30.74 6.37
C GLY A 101 -12.35 -29.22 6.55
N VAL A 102 -13.28 -28.54 7.26
CA VAL A 102 -13.32 -27.07 7.36
C VAL A 102 -12.04 -26.49 7.99
N GLY A 103 -11.46 -27.15 8.99
CA GLY A 103 -10.26 -26.68 9.65
C GLY A 103 -9.02 -26.66 8.75
N ASN A 104 -8.77 -27.75 8.02
CA ASN A 104 -7.65 -27.81 7.07
C ASN A 104 -7.89 -26.90 5.87
N LEU A 105 -9.13 -26.82 5.39
CA LEU A 105 -9.51 -25.94 4.31
C LEU A 105 -9.19 -24.47 4.64
N ARG A 106 -9.64 -24.01 5.81
CA ARG A 106 -9.33 -22.66 6.32
C ARG A 106 -7.82 -22.44 6.41
N ARG A 107 -7.08 -23.42 6.93
CA ARG A 107 -5.62 -23.34 7.03
C ARG A 107 -4.97 -23.12 5.66
N CYS A 108 -5.34 -23.90 4.66
CA CYS A 108 -4.78 -23.77 3.31
C CYS A 108 -5.08 -22.41 2.68
N PHE A 109 -6.31 -21.89 2.81
CA PHE A 109 -6.63 -20.55 2.33
C PHE A 109 -5.80 -19.48 3.03
N VAL A 110 -5.64 -19.56 4.36
CA VAL A 110 -4.82 -18.64 5.15
C VAL A 110 -3.35 -18.73 4.75
N GLU A 111 -2.79 -19.94 4.61
CA GLU A 111 -1.39 -20.15 4.20
C GLU A 111 -1.11 -19.55 2.82
N ALA A 112 -1.98 -19.75 1.82
CA ALA A 112 -1.82 -19.16 0.50
C ALA A 112 -1.88 -17.62 0.55
N ALA A 113 -2.79 -17.05 1.33
CA ALA A 113 -2.89 -15.60 1.49
C ALA A 113 -1.66 -15.00 2.20
N LEU A 114 -1.17 -15.66 3.25
CA LEU A 114 0.04 -15.22 3.97
C LEU A 114 1.28 -15.33 3.09
N ASP A 115 1.40 -16.36 2.26
CA ASP A 115 2.50 -16.50 1.31
C ASP A 115 2.52 -15.32 0.33
N ALA A 116 1.37 -14.92 -0.23
CA ALA A 116 1.27 -13.73 -1.07
C ALA A 116 1.67 -12.44 -0.32
N ILE A 117 1.25 -12.29 0.94
CA ILE A 117 1.58 -11.13 1.77
C ILE A 117 3.09 -11.08 2.10
N HIS A 118 3.71 -12.19 2.38
CA HIS A 118 5.14 -12.26 2.69
C HIS A 118 6.03 -11.86 1.51
N GLN A 119 5.56 -12.10 0.28
CA GLN A 119 6.28 -11.72 -0.94
C GLN A 119 5.98 -10.29 -1.38
N ALA A 120 4.98 -9.63 -0.77
CA ALA A 120 4.53 -8.31 -1.20
C ALA A 120 5.43 -7.19 -0.68
N GLU A 121 5.68 -6.23 -1.54
CA GLU A 121 6.15 -4.91 -1.15
C GLU A 121 4.95 -4.02 -0.81
N PHE A 122 5.13 -3.15 0.16
CA PHE A 122 4.09 -2.24 0.62
C PHE A 122 4.53 -0.79 0.57
N TRP A 123 3.54 0.09 0.40
CA TRP A 123 3.65 1.53 0.56
C TRP A 123 2.87 1.96 1.79
N THR A 124 3.31 3.03 2.43
CA THR A 124 2.57 3.66 3.53
C THR A 124 2.25 5.11 3.15
N PRO A 125 1.01 5.57 3.40
CA PRO A 125 0.69 6.97 3.24
C PRO A 125 1.36 7.77 4.36
N VAL A 126 2.08 8.81 3.98
CA VAL A 126 2.73 9.75 4.89
C VAL A 126 2.27 11.16 4.58
N GLU A 127 1.98 11.94 5.60
CA GLU A 127 1.69 13.35 5.43
C GLU A 127 2.98 14.14 5.30
N ARG A 128 3.00 15.09 4.37
CA ARG A 128 4.11 16.00 4.12
C ARG A 128 3.61 17.45 4.07
N TYR A 129 4.46 18.35 4.50
CA TYR A 129 4.29 19.79 4.32
C TYR A 129 5.04 20.21 3.06
N CYS A 130 4.33 20.83 2.13
CA CYS A 130 4.87 21.24 0.84
C CYS A 130 4.80 22.76 0.70
N TYR A 131 5.93 23.39 0.42
CA TYR A 131 6.06 24.83 0.26
C TYR A 131 6.52 25.12 -1.17
N THR A 132 5.71 25.77 -1.98
CA THR A 132 6.13 26.23 -3.31
C THR A 132 6.76 27.60 -3.16
N VAL A 133 8.04 27.71 -3.50
CA VAL A 133 8.82 28.96 -3.41
C VAL A 133 9.41 29.36 -4.74
N CYS A 134 9.50 30.68 -4.96
CA CYS A 134 10.19 31.28 -6.08
C CYS A 134 11.33 32.15 -5.54
N ILE A 135 12.57 31.69 -5.66
CA ILE A 135 13.75 32.20 -4.98
C ILE A 135 14.90 32.47 -5.97
N ASP A 136 15.86 33.27 -5.56
CA ASP A 136 17.09 33.44 -6.32
C ASP A 136 18.01 32.20 -6.24
N TYR A 137 18.97 32.13 -7.16
CA TYR A 137 19.92 31.01 -7.24
C TYR A 137 20.77 30.82 -5.97
N SER A 138 21.14 31.91 -5.30
CA SER A 138 21.95 31.85 -4.09
C SER A 138 21.19 31.23 -2.92
N THR A 139 19.91 31.58 -2.79
CA THR A 139 18.98 31.00 -1.80
C THR A 139 18.72 29.52 -2.12
N TYR A 140 18.53 29.19 -3.41
CA TYR A 140 18.36 27.81 -3.85
C TYR A 140 19.57 26.92 -3.51
N ASP A 141 20.81 27.38 -3.82
CA ASP A 141 22.04 26.67 -3.46
C ASP A 141 22.17 26.48 -1.94
N THR A 142 21.74 27.46 -1.17
CA THR A 142 21.73 27.37 0.28
C THR A 142 20.75 26.32 0.75
N LEU A 143 19.52 26.29 0.22
CA LEU A 143 18.52 25.27 0.55
C LEU A 143 19.00 23.88 0.17
N LYS A 144 19.57 23.71 -1.01
CA LYS A 144 20.10 22.43 -1.47
C LYS A 144 21.18 21.87 -0.54
N ARG A 145 22.08 22.74 -0.08
CA ARG A 145 23.15 22.37 0.85
C ARG A 145 22.62 22.04 2.26
N LEU A 146 21.55 22.69 2.71
CA LEU A 146 20.99 22.54 4.04
C LEU A 146 19.91 21.44 4.12
N SER A 147 19.37 20.96 3.01
CA SER A 147 18.25 20.03 2.93
C SER A 147 18.41 18.80 3.81
N SER A 148 19.54 18.11 3.72
CA SER A 148 19.81 16.90 4.52
C SER A 148 19.92 17.19 6.01
N ARG A 149 20.47 18.36 6.39
CA ARG A 149 20.63 18.76 7.80
C ARG A 149 19.31 19.06 8.48
N TYR A 150 18.36 19.64 7.72
CA TYR A 150 17.08 20.12 8.25
C TYR A 150 15.88 19.24 7.86
N GLY A 151 16.14 18.07 7.25
CA GLY A 151 15.13 17.03 6.99
C GLY A 151 14.07 17.41 5.96
N PHE A 152 14.42 18.16 4.94
CA PHE A 152 13.58 18.43 3.80
C PHE A 152 14.28 18.07 2.49
N TYR A 153 13.53 17.98 1.40
CA TYR A 153 14.08 17.81 0.06
C TYR A 153 13.37 18.75 -0.93
N LEU A 154 14.00 18.94 -2.09
CA LEU A 154 13.51 19.80 -3.15
C LEU A 154 12.99 18.93 -4.30
N GLU A 155 11.85 19.31 -4.85
CA GLU A 155 11.24 18.66 -6.01
C GLU A 155 10.62 19.68 -6.98
N LYS A 156 10.29 19.24 -8.21
CA LYS A 156 9.65 20.07 -9.24
C LYS A 156 10.40 21.37 -9.53
N GLU A 157 11.71 21.25 -9.72
CA GLU A 157 12.59 22.38 -9.94
C GLU A 157 12.41 22.95 -11.37
N LYS A 158 12.15 24.25 -11.46
CA LYS A 158 12.10 24.98 -12.71
C LYS A 158 13.05 26.17 -12.63
N PHE A 159 13.95 26.25 -13.59
CA PHE A 159 15.02 27.24 -13.66
C PHE A 159 14.72 28.26 -14.77
N ASP A 160 14.61 29.54 -14.38
CA ASP A 160 14.44 30.68 -15.26
C ASP A 160 15.20 31.87 -14.66
N GLU A 161 14.72 33.11 -14.71
CA GLU A 161 15.30 34.25 -13.99
C GLU A 161 15.42 34.01 -12.49
N ARG A 162 14.52 33.21 -11.94
CA ARG A 162 14.49 32.71 -10.57
C ARG A 162 14.25 31.19 -10.57
N VAL A 163 14.50 30.55 -9.44
CA VAL A 163 14.24 29.15 -9.27
C VAL A 163 12.87 28.96 -8.60
N GLU A 164 11.94 28.34 -9.31
CA GLU A 164 10.69 27.85 -8.72
C GLU A 164 10.92 26.38 -8.28
N THR A 165 10.70 26.11 -7.00
CA THR A 165 10.89 24.77 -6.45
C THR A 165 9.89 24.49 -5.34
N ARG A 166 9.70 23.21 -5.02
CA ARG A 166 8.86 22.74 -3.95
C ARG A 166 9.70 22.10 -2.87
N LEU A 167 9.64 22.67 -1.66
CA LEU A 167 10.25 22.06 -0.48
C LEU A 167 9.23 21.09 0.13
N VAL A 168 9.70 19.88 0.44
CA VAL A 168 8.87 18.84 1.06
C VAL A 168 9.53 18.39 2.35
N SER A 169 8.78 18.41 3.46
CA SER A 169 9.27 18.05 4.79
C SER A 169 8.24 17.27 5.60
N SER A 170 8.71 16.50 6.59
CA SER A 170 7.84 15.81 7.55
C SER A 170 7.20 16.78 8.55
N ASP A 171 7.90 17.86 8.88
CA ASP A 171 7.50 18.85 9.86
C ASP A 171 7.36 20.24 9.25
N LYS A 172 6.64 21.15 9.92
CA LYS A 172 6.56 22.54 9.49
C LYS A 172 7.93 23.22 9.61
N LEU A 173 8.33 23.89 8.52
CA LEU A 173 9.65 24.54 8.41
C LEU A 173 9.74 25.95 9.04
N ASN A 174 8.71 26.48 9.68
CA ASN A 174 8.68 27.88 10.14
C ASN A 174 9.88 28.24 11.04
N LYS A 175 10.14 27.47 12.10
CA LYS A 175 11.32 27.70 12.97
C LYS A 175 12.62 27.41 12.24
N THR A 176 12.66 26.32 11.51
CA THR A 176 13.81 25.86 10.75
C THR A 176 14.22 26.88 9.68
N TRP A 177 13.25 27.59 9.10
CA TRP A 177 13.48 28.63 8.10
C TRP A 177 14.28 29.81 8.65
N GLU A 178 13.94 30.27 9.86
CA GLU A 178 14.68 31.32 10.56
C GLU A 178 16.09 30.86 10.97
N GLU A 179 16.22 29.62 11.49
CA GLU A 179 17.50 29.01 11.88
C GLU A 179 18.47 28.83 10.71
N MET A 180 17.93 28.64 9.49
CA MET A 180 18.73 28.59 8.27
C MET A 180 19.23 29.98 7.82
N GLY A 181 18.83 31.05 8.47
CA GLY A 181 19.16 32.43 8.08
C GLY A 181 18.32 32.94 6.90
N LEU A 182 17.20 32.30 6.58
CA LEU A 182 16.33 32.64 5.47
C LEU A 182 15.10 33.46 5.88
N GLY A 183 15.06 33.98 7.10
CA GLY A 183 13.90 34.71 7.63
C GLY A 183 13.51 35.96 6.85
N ALA A 184 14.41 36.52 6.04
CA ALA A 184 14.09 37.62 5.14
C ALA A 184 13.34 37.18 3.85
N VAL A 185 13.32 35.88 3.54
CA VAL A 185 12.62 35.30 2.40
C VAL A 185 11.24 34.82 2.89
N PRO A 186 10.13 35.29 2.33
CA PRO A 186 8.81 34.82 2.75
C PRO A 186 8.66 33.31 2.54
N LEU A 187 8.35 32.59 3.62
CA LEU A 187 7.95 31.19 3.53
C LEU A 187 6.41 31.16 3.40
N PRO A 188 5.86 30.60 2.31
CA PRO A 188 4.41 30.51 2.14
C PRO A 188 3.79 29.53 3.15
N GLU A 189 2.48 29.61 3.35
CA GLU A 189 1.77 28.58 4.09
C GLU A 189 1.91 27.22 3.34
N PRO A 190 2.20 26.15 4.07
CA PRO A 190 2.37 24.84 3.44
C PRO A 190 1.06 24.21 3.03
N GLU A 191 1.07 23.58 1.89
CA GLU A 191 0.05 22.60 1.52
C GLU A 191 0.37 21.27 2.22
N ARG A 192 -0.66 20.61 2.80
CA ARG A 192 -0.53 19.23 3.27
C ARG A 192 -0.84 18.29 2.14
N VAL A 193 0.06 17.36 1.88
CA VAL A 193 -0.11 16.33 0.85
C VAL A 193 0.17 14.97 1.44
N THR A 194 -0.59 13.97 1.00
CA THR A 194 -0.30 12.57 1.30
C THR A 194 0.57 12.02 0.18
N GLN A 195 1.73 11.50 0.55
CA GLN A 195 2.63 10.80 -0.36
C GLN A 195 2.73 9.33 0.04
N LEU A 196 2.93 8.46 -0.94
CA LEU A 196 3.19 7.05 -0.67
C LEU A 196 4.70 6.82 -0.59
N GLU A 197 5.16 6.29 0.53
CA GLU A 197 6.55 5.90 0.74
C GLU A 197 6.67 4.39 0.91
N LYS A 198 7.81 3.82 0.51
CA LYS A 198 8.05 2.39 0.68
C LYS A 198 8.00 2.05 2.17
N TRP A 199 7.10 1.15 2.53
CA TRP A 199 6.94 0.71 3.91
C TRP A 199 8.16 -0.08 4.39
N SER A 200 8.60 0.19 5.62
CA SER A 200 9.66 -0.56 6.30
C SER A 200 9.15 -1.06 7.65
N PRO A 201 9.49 -2.29 8.08
CA PRO A 201 9.11 -2.81 9.40
C PRO A 201 9.60 -1.96 10.57
N ASN A 202 10.64 -1.15 10.35
CA ASN A 202 11.28 -0.33 11.39
C ASN A 202 10.63 1.06 11.56
N ASP A 203 9.66 1.45 10.73
CA ASP A 203 9.02 2.77 10.78
C ASP A 203 8.04 2.96 11.96
N HIS A 204 7.82 1.94 12.80
CA HIS A 204 6.94 2.01 13.96
C HIS A 204 7.66 2.31 15.28
N SER A 205 8.92 2.74 15.24
CA SER A 205 9.75 3.03 16.43
C SER A 205 9.89 4.55 16.69
N LYS A 206 8.77 5.29 16.64
CA LYS A 206 8.74 6.69 17.16
C LYS A 206 7.41 6.98 17.82
#